data_db28be488659b6e61d0fafd810bf9a77
#
_entry.id   db28be488659b6e61d0fafd810bf9a77
#
_cell.length_a   1.000
_cell.length_b   1.000
_cell.length_c   1.000
_cell.angle_alpha   90.00
_cell.angle_beta   90.00
_cell.angle_gamma   90.00
#
_symmetry.space_group_name_H-M   'P 1'
#
loop_
_entity.id
_entity.type
_entity.pdbx_description
1 polymer ?
#
loop_
_entity_poly.entity_id
_entity_poly.type
_entity_poly.pdbx_seq_one_letter_code
_entity_poly.pdbx_strand_id
1 'polypeptide(L)'
;MVFGSLPFILRHAYIGILVWCWLSYMNPHRLAWGFAYNMPFAMIVALTLFVSVLFSTERQRLPINATVVIWLMFIVWMAIATFNAVYPDQAMESYINILKIQVMTFLTLILIIDEKKLNLLIWVIVLSVGFFSFKGGIFTLMTGGAFHVFGPPGSDISENNALAVAVLMVMPLMVYLYRITPHKWVR
;
A
#
# COMPACT_ATOMS: atom_id res chain seq x y z
N MET A 1 9.24 -9.27 -13.09
CA MET A 1 9.62 -8.31 -12.03
C MET A 1 9.32 -8.87 -10.63
N VAL A 2 8.08 -9.28 -10.29
CA VAL A 2 7.75 -9.75 -8.92
C VAL A 2 8.60 -10.96 -8.51
N PHE A 3 8.66 -12.02 -9.31
CA PHE A 3 9.49 -13.21 -8.99
C PHE A 3 10.99 -12.88 -8.85
N GLY A 4 11.49 -11.90 -9.61
CA GLY A 4 12.87 -11.44 -9.50
C GLY A 4 13.15 -10.65 -8.21
N SER A 5 12.13 -10.09 -7.56
CA SER A 5 12.31 -9.41 -6.26
C SER A 5 12.33 -10.35 -5.06
N LEU A 6 11.81 -11.59 -5.18
CA LEU A 6 11.71 -12.52 -4.06
C LEU A 6 13.06 -12.85 -3.38
N PRO A 7 14.16 -13.11 -4.11
CA PRO A 7 15.46 -13.32 -3.47
C PRO A 7 15.96 -12.09 -2.69
N PHE A 8 15.67 -10.90 -3.21
CA PHE A 8 16.04 -9.65 -2.54
C PHE A 8 15.21 -9.42 -1.28
N ILE A 9 13.92 -9.80 -1.29
CA ILE A 9 13.03 -9.74 -0.11
C ILE A 9 13.56 -10.68 0.99
N LEU A 10 13.99 -11.89 0.64
CA LEU A 10 14.56 -12.82 1.60
C LEU A 10 15.84 -12.31 2.25
N ARG A 11 16.63 -11.51 1.52
CA ARG A 11 17.86 -10.91 2.03
C ARG A 11 17.61 -9.64 2.83
N HIS A 12 16.66 -8.82 2.40
CA HIS A 12 16.32 -7.53 3.00
C HIS A 12 14.81 -7.37 3.11
N ALA A 13 14.26 -7.61 4.29
CA ALA A 13 12.82 -7.64 4.53
C ALA A 13 12.10 -6.32 4.15
N TYR A 14 12.74 -5.14 4.32
CA TYR A 14 12.13 -3.86 3.98
C TYR A 14 11.76 -3.75 2.48
N ILE A 15 12.51 -4.44 1.59
CA ILE A 15 12.19 -4.48 0.15
C ILE A 15 10.81 -5.12 -0.08
N GLY A 16 10.46 -6.11 0.74
CA GLY A 16 9.14 -6.76 0.70
C GLY A 16 8.00 -5.77 0.96
N ILE A 17 8.18 -4.84 1.91
CA ILE A 17 7.21 -3.76 2.15
C ILE A 17 7.08 -2.86 0.92
N LEU A 18 8.19 -2.44 0.32
CA LEU A 18 8.16 -1.58 -0.86
C LEU A 18 7.44 -2.25 -2.05
N VAL A 19 7.75 -3.51 -2.31
CA VAL A 19 7.13 -4.28 -3.40
C VAL A 19 5.65 -4.53 -3.11
N TRP A 20 5.30 -4.85 -1.86
CA TRP A 20 3.91 -5.04 -1.46
C TRP A 20 3.09 -3.75 -1.60
N CYS A 21 3.62 -2.60 -1.14
CA CYS A 21 2.98 -1.30 -1.32
C CYS A 21 2.80 -0.95 -2.80
N TRP A 22 3.82 -1.19 -3.62
CA TRP A 22 3.72 -0.99 -5.07
C TRP A 22 2.62 -1.84 -5.71
N LEU A 23 2.55 -3.14 -5.35
CA LEU A 23 1.50 -4.03 -5.84
C LEU A 23 0.10 -3.60 -5.36
N SER A 24 -0.03 -3.16 -4.10
CA SER A 24 -1.31 -2.76 -3.52
C SER A 24 -1.84 -1.45 -4.09
N TYR A 25 -0.98 -0.44 -4.27
CA TYR A 25 -1.41 0.88 -4.76
C TYR A 25 -1.49 0.98 -6.28
N MET A 26 -0.59 0.29 -7.00
CA MET A 26 -0.56 0.36 -8.46
C MET A 26 -1.31 -0.79 -9.13
N ASN A 27 -1.35 -1.96 -8.50
CA ASN A 27 -1.98 -3.18 -8.99
C ASN A 27 -1.58 -3.55 -10.44
N PRO A 28 -0.27 -3.54 -10.77
CA PRO A 28 0.21 -3.56 -12.15
C PRO A 28 -0.14 -4.83 -12.91
N HIS A 29 -0.37 -5.95 -12.21
CA HIS A 29 -0.77 -7.22 -12.83
C HIS A 29 -2.19 -7.18 -13.40
N ARG A 30 -3.06 -6.31 -12.88
CA ARG A 30 -4.40 -6.08 -13.43
C ARG A 30 -4.40 -5.25 -14.71
N LEU A 31 -3.27 -4.63 -15.04
CA LEU A 31 -3.04 -3.96 -16.32
C LEU A 31 -2.45 -4.92 -17.38
N ALA A 32 -2.08 -6.14 -16.99
CA ALA A 32 -1.54 -7.15 -17.88
C ALA A 32 -2.64 -8.11 -18.36
N TRP A 33 -2.33 -8.82 -19.43
CA TRP A 33 -3.23 -9.81 -20.05
C TRP A 33 -2.72 -11.23 -19.73
N GLY A 34 -3.64 -12.21 -19.78
CA GLY A 34 -3.30 -13.61 -19.61
C GLY A 34 -3.17 -14.05 -18.15
N PHE A 35 -2.26 -14.99 -17.88
CA PHE A 35 -2.15 -15.67 -16.57
C PHE A 35 -1.84 -14.71 -15.41
N ALA A 36 -1.11 -13.63 -15.66
CA ALA A 36 -0.71 -12.67 -14.64
C ALA A 36 -1.90 -11.93 -14.04
N TYR A 37 -2.99 -11.77 -14.76
CA TYR A 37 -4.17 -11.02 -14.32
C TYR A 37 -4.77 -11.55 -13.00
N ASN A 38 -4.87 -12.87 -12.84
CA ASN A 38 -5.48 -13.51 -11.67
C ASN A 38 -4.47 -14.00 -10.63
N MET A 39 -3.17 -13.77 -10.84
CA MET A 39 -2.13 -14.22 -9.90
C MET A 39 -2.15 -13.40 -8.60
N PRO A 40 -2.13 -14.06 -7.43
CA PRO A 40 -2.14 -13.38 -6.13
C PRO A 40 -0.74 -12.87 -5.73
N PHE A 41 -0.16 -11.99 -6.56
CA PHE A 41 1.21 -11.51 -6.34
C PHE A 41 1.41 -10.84 -4.98
N ALA A 42 0.44 -10.07 -4.50
CA ALA A 42 0.51 -9.43 -3.19
C ALA A 42 0.63 -10.48 -2.06
N MET A 43 -0.10 -11.61 -2.18
CA MET A 43 -0.02 -12.71 -1.22
C MET A 43 1.34 -13.42 -1.28
N ILE A 44 1.87 -13.67 -2.48
CA ILE A 44 3.20 -14.29 -2.66
C ILE A 44 4.28 -13.42 -2.00
N VAL A 45 4.24 -12.11 -2.26
CA VAL A 45 5.19 -11.15 -1.66
C VAL A 45 5.01 -11.10 -0.14
N ALA A 46 3.77 -11.06 0.37
CA ALA A 46 3.50 -11.05 1.81
C ALA A 46 4.05 -12.30 2.49
N LEU A 47 3.81 -13.50 1.94
CA LEU A 47 4.33 -14.76 2.49
C LEU A 47 5.87 -14.77 2.50
N THR A 48 6.50 -14.34 1.39
CA THR A 48 7.96 -14.24 1.31
C THR A 48 8.51 -13.25 2.33
N LEU A 49 7.81 -12.12 2.53
CA LEU A 49 8.16 -11.13 3.54
C LEU A 49 8.05 -11.72 4.96
N PHE A 50 6.99 -12.46 5.29
CA PHE A 50 6.86 -13.12 6.58
C PHE A 50 8.02 -14.07 6.85
N VAL A 51 8.37 -14.90 5.87
CA VAL A 51 9.54 -15.80 5.97
C VAL A 51 10.82 -14.97 6.19
N SER A 52 11.02 -13.91 5.42
CA SER A 52 12.18 -13.03 5.57
C SER A 52 12.26 -12.42 6.97
N VAL A 53 11.14 -11.94 7.53
CA VAL A 53 11.10 -11.33 8.87
C VAL A 53 11.47 -12.31 9.98
N LEU A 54 11.12 -13.60 9.84
CA LEU A 54 11.49 -14.64 10.83
C LEU A 54 13.01 -14.78 10.96
N PHE A 55 13.73 -14.67 9.85
CA PHE A 55 15.18 -14.84 9.79
C PHE A 55 15.95 -13.50 9.80
N SER A 56 15.26 -12.37 9.70
CA SER A 56 15.89 -11.04 9.64
C SER A 56 16.33 -10.55 11.01
N THR A 57 17.52 -9.99 11.06
CA THR A 57 18.02 -9.21 12.19
C THR A 57 17.71 -7.72 12.06
N GLU A 58 17.16 -7.28 10.93
CA GLU A 58 16.86 -5.87 10.63
C GLU A 58 15.61 -5.33 11.34
N ARG A 59 14.82 -6.20 11.98
CA ARG A 59 13.58 -5.81 12.67
C ARG A 59 13.89 -5.09 13.99
N GLN A 60 13.19 -4.00 14.25
CA GLN A 60 13.16 -3.37 15.58
C GLN A 60 11.94 -3.82 16.38
N ARG A 61 11.99 -3.56 17.68
CA ARG A 61 10.81 -3.73 18.54
C ARG A 61 9.74 -2.73 18.13
N LEU A 62 8.49 -3.15 18.14
CA LEU A 62 7.35 -2.26 17.88
C LEU A 62 7.41 -1.07 18.85
N PRO A 63 7.43 0.19 18.38
CA PRO A 63 7.44 1.35 19.25
C PRO A 63 6.08 1.46 19.96
N ILE A 64 6.05 1.13 21.25
CA ILE A 64 4.84 1.25 22.09
C ILE A 64 4.70 2.71 22.50
N ASN A 65 3.95 3.47 21.70
CA ASN A 65 3.56 4.84 21.99
C ASN A 65 2.02 4.94 22.04
N ALA A 66 1.50 6.08 22.47
CA ALA A 66 0.06 6.30 22.60
C ALA A 66 -0.70 6.03 21.28
N THR A 67 -0.12 6.41 20.15
CA THR A 67 -0.73 6.18 18.82
C THR A 67 -0.90 4.71 18.51
N VAL A 68 0.13 3.89 18.78
CA VAL A 68 0.08 2.44 18.53
C VAL A 68 -0.91 1.77 19.49
N VAL A 69 -0.96 2.20 20.74
CA VAL A 69 -1.92 1.68 21.74
C VAL A 69 -3.36 1.99 21.31
N ILE A 70 -3.66 3.24 20.96
CA ILE A 70 -4.99 3.65 20.48
C ILE A 70 -5.37 2.86 19.21
N TRP A 71 -4.42 2.67 18.32
CA TRP A 71 -4.65 1.89 17.11
C TRP A 71 -4.95 0.42 17.39
N LEU A 72 -4.23 -0.23 18.32
CA LEU A 72 -4.54 -1.58 18.78
C LEU A 72 -5.94 -1.66 19.42
N MET A 73 -6.28 -0.68 20.27
CA MET A 73 -7.63 -0.59 20.85
C MET A 73 -8.71 -0.47 19.76
N PHE A 74 -8.44 0.29 18.71
CA PHE A 74 -9.35 0.42 17.57
C PHE A 74 -9.55 -0.91 16.82
N ILE A 75 -8.49 -1.71 16.63
CA ILE A 75 -8.58 -3.04 16.02
C ILE A 75 -9.46 -3.97 16.89
N VAL A 76 -9.28 -3.94 18.22
CA VAL A 76 -10.12 -4.70 19.16
C VAL A 76 -11.57 -4.23 19.10
N TRP A 77 -11.79 -2.92 19.03
CA TRP A 77 -13.15 -2.36 18.89
C TRP A 77 -13.82 -2.80 17.60
N MET A 78 -13.09 -2.82 16.48
CA MET A 78 -13.62 -3.35 15.22
C MET A 78 -14.00 -4.83 15.34
N ALA A 79 -13.24 -5.66 16.07
CA ALA A 79 -13.61 -7.04 16.33
C ALA A 79 -14.96 -7.13 17.06
N ILE A 80 -15.10 -6.36 18.15
CA ILE A 80 -16.34 -6.33 18.93
C ILE A 80 -17.54 -5.90 18.07
N ALA A 81 -17.36 -4.87 17.26
CA ALA A 81 -18.40 -4.39 16.33
C ALA A 81 -18.78 -5.45 15.29
N THR A 82 -17.80 -6.20 14.76
CA THR A 82 -18.01 -7.26 13.78
C THR A 82 -18.86 -8.41 14.37
N PHE A 83 -18.58 -8.83 15.61
CA PHE A 83 -19.37 -9.88 16.27
C PHE A 83 -20.81 -9.46 16.58
N ASN A 84 -21.07 -8.16 16.69
CA ASN A 84 -22.42 -7.61 16.94
C ASN A 84 -23.06 -7.02 15.67
N ALA A 85 -22.52 -7.33 14.48
CA ALA A 85 -23.04 -6.79 13.22
C ALA A 85 -24.39 -7.42 12.83
N VAL A 86 -25.24 -6.64 12.15
CA VAL A 86 -26.54 -7.11 11.61
C VAL A 86 -26.33 -8.20 10.55
N TYR A 87 -25.25 -8.14 9.79
CA TYR A 87 -24.85 -9.12 8.78
C TYR A 87 -23.45 -9.69 9.12
N PRO A 88 -23.37 -10.69 10.03
CA PRO A 88 -22.09 -11.16 10.58
C PRO A 88 -21.12 -11.70 9.53
N ASP A 89 -21.62 -12.44 8.53
CA ASP A 89 -20.77 -13.06 7.51
C ASP A 89 -20.05 -12.02 6.64
N GLN A 90 -20.77 -10.99 6.18
CA GLN A 90 -20.19 -9.90 5.39
C GLN A 90 -19.25 -9.02 6.22
N ALA A 91 -19.62 -8.77 7.48
CA ALA A 91 -18.79 -8.01 8.41
C ALA A 91 -17.48 -8.75 8.73
N MET A 92 -17.53 -10.07 8.88
CA MET A 92 -16.36 -10.90 9.14
C MET A 92 -15.40 -10.92 7.94
N GLU A 93 -15.91 -11.03 6.71
CA GLU A 93 -15.10 -10.96 5.50
C GLU A 93 -14.36 -9.60 5.40
N SER A 94 -15.10 -8.52 5.63
CA SER A 94 -14.53 -7.17 5.63
C SER A 94 -13.47 -7.00 6.73
N TYR A 95 -13.74 -7.50 7.93
CA TYR A 95 -12.81 -7.44 9.06
C TYR A 95 -11.50 -8.19 8.76
N ILE A 96 -11.59 -9.41 8.20
CA ILE A 96 -10.41 -10.19 7.80
C ILE A 96 -9.57 -9.44 6.76
N ASN A 97 -10.20 -8.79 5.79
CA ASN A 97 -9.49 -8.00 4.79
C ASN A 97 -8.77 -6.79 5.41
N ILE A 98 -9.43 -6.09 6.34
CA ILE A 98 -8.81 -5.01 7.10
C ILE A 98 -7.63 -5.54 7.94
N LEU A 99 -7.78 -6.68 8.62
CA LEU A 99 -6.69 -7.27 9.41
C LEU A 99 -5.44 -7.56 8.58
N LYS A 100 -5.58 -8.04 7.35
CA LYS A 100 -4.44 -8.26 6.44
C LYS A 100 -3.65 -6.97 6.20
N ILE A 101 -4.37 -5.85 5.99
CA ILE A 101 -3.75 -4.53 5.82
C ILE A 101 -3.06 -4.09 7.12
N GLN A 102 -3.72 -4.28 8.28
CA GLN A 102 -3.16 -3.91 9.58
C GLN A 102 -1.85 -4.65 9.88
N VAL A 103 -1.80 -5.96 9.59
CA VAL A 103 -0.56 -6.75 9.75
C VAL A 103 0.58 -6.19 8.91
N MET A 104 0.32 -5.84 7.65
CA MET A 104 1.34 -5.23 6.78
C MET A 104 1.78 -3.85 7.27
N THR A 105 0.86 -3.08 7.85
CA THR A 105 1.18 -1.77 8.45
C THR A 105 2.06 -1.95 9.70
N PHE A 106 1.81 -2.93 10.55
CA PHE A 106 2.68 -3.26 11.68
C PHE A 106 4.08 -3.70 11.21
N LEU A 107 4.16 -4.52 10.17
CA LEU A 107 5.46 -4.89 9.59
C LEU A 107 6.20 -3.67 9.03
N THR A 108 5.49 -2.72 8.45
CA THR A 108 6.07 -1.46 7.98
C THR A 108 6.70 -0.68 9.12
N LEU A 109 6.02 -0.55 10.28
CA LEU A 109 6.56 0.13 11.46
C LEU A 109 7.82 -0.54 12.03
N ILE A 110 7.94 -1.86 11.90
CA ILE A 110 9.07 -2.64 12.43
C ILE A 110 10.27 -2.61 11.47
N LEU A 111 10.05 -2.49 10.17
CA LEU A 111 11.08 -2.64 9.14
C LEU A 111 11.56 -1.31 8.54
N ILE A 112 10.69 -0.31 8.48
CA ILE A 112 11.01 1.02 7.94
C ILE A 112 11.50 1.91 9.10
N ILE A 113 12.79 1.79 9.42
CA ILE A 113 13.40 2.40 10.58
C ILE A 113 14.16 3.67 10.19
N ASP A 114 14.85 3.61 9.05
CA ASP A 114 15.76 4.65 8.59
C ASP A 114 15.03 5.66 7.70
N GLU A 115 15.47 6.92 7.75
CA GLU A 115 14.97 7.98 6.85
C GLU A 115 15.09 7.60 5.37
N LYS A 116 16.17 6.91 4.99
CA LYS A 116 16.35 6.43 3.61
C LYS A 116 15.27 5.45 3.20
N LYS A 117 14.95 4.46 4.07
CA LYS A 117 13.88 3.48 3.81
C LYS A 117 12.52 4.16 3.78
N LEU A 118 12.28 5.13 4.67
CA LEU A 118 11.06 5.93 4.68
C LEU A 118 10.89 6.72 3.38
N ASN A 119 11.95 7.39 2.92
CA ASN A 119 11.93 8.14 1.68
C ASN A 119 11.65 7.23 0.46
N LEU A 120 12.22 6.02 0.43
CA LEU A 120 11.91 5.03 -0.60
C LEU A 120 10.44 4.61 -0.56
N LEU A 121 9.87 4.37 0.63
CA LEU A 121 8.45 4.06 0.78
C LEU A 121 7.56 5.20 0.26
N ILE A 122 7.88 6.44 0.64
CA ILE A 122 7.15 7.62 0.16
C ILE A 122 7.23 7.71 -1.37
N TRP A 123 8.40 7.49 -1.97
CA TRP A 123 8.54 7.44 -3.43
C TRP A 123 7.66 6.37 -4.07
N VAL A 124 7.62 5.16 -3.50
CA VAL A 124 6.77 4.09 -4.01
C VAL A 124 5.29 4.48 -3.97
N ILE A 125 4.82 5.06 -2.85
CA ILE A 125 3.43 5.50 -2.70
C ILE A 125 3.10 6.60 -3.71
N VAL A 126 3.94 7.65 -3.78
CA VAL A 126 3.72 8.80 -4.66
C VAL A 126 3.72 8.39 -6.13
N LEU A 127 4.66 7.56 -6.55
CA LEU A 127 4.74 7.11 -7.94
C LEU A 127 3.57 6.17 -8.30
N SER A 128 3.15 5.31 -7.39
CA SER A 128 2.05 4.35 -7.62
C SER A 128 0.71 5.05 -7.80
N VAL A 129 0.35 5.95 -6.88
CA VAL A 129 -0.90 6.73 -6.95
C VAL A 129 -0.79 7.81 -8.01
N GLY A 130 0.38 8.45 -8.13
CA GLY A 130 0.67 9.49 -9.12
C GLY A 130 0.52 9.02 -10.56
N PHE A 131 0.83 7.76 -10.85
CA PHE A 131 0.60 7.18 -12.17
C PHE A 131 -0.88 7.27 -12.60
N PHE A 132 -1.80 6.86 -11.73
CA PHE A 132 -3.23 6.94 -12.00
C PHE A 132 -3.74 8.38 -12.04
N SER A 133 -3.20 9.24 -11.18
CA SER A 133 -3.53 10.68 -11.18
C SER A 133 -3.11 11.35 -12.49
N PHE A 134 -1.91 11.07 -12.98
CA PHE A 134 -1.38 11.61 -14.23
C PHE A 134 -2.18 11.10 -15.43
N LYS A 135 -2.38 9.78 -15.52
CA LYS A 135 -3.21 9.14 -16.55
C LYS A 135 -4.63 9.70 -16.56
N GLY A 136 -5.24 9.81 -15.38
CA GLY A 136 -6.59 10.36 -15.20
C GLY A 136 -6.66 11.84 -15.58
N GLY A 137 -5.66 12.64 -15.23
CA GLY A 137 -5.57 14.04 -15.62
C GLY A 137 -5.54 14.24 -17.14
N ILE A 138 -4.70 13.48 -17.85
CA ILE A 138 -4.67 13.50 -19.32
C ILE A 138 -6.02 13.08 -19.90
N PHE A 139 -6.62 12.01 -19.40
CA PHE A 139 -7.93 11.54 -19.85
C PHE A 139 -9.01 12.60 -19.65
N THR A 140 -9.04 13.27 -18.52
CA THR A 140 -9.99 14.35 -18.21
C THR A 140 -9.83 15.54 -19.18
N LEU A 141 -8.58 15.93 -19.47
CA LEU A 141 -8.31 17.00 -20.45
C LEU A 141 -8.76 16.61 -21.86
N MET A 142 -8.51 15.38 -22.27
CA MET A 142 -8.90 14.88 -23.62
C MET A 142 -10.42 14.74 -23.78
N THR A 143 -11.14 14.45 -22.71
CA THR A 143 -12.60 14.21 -22.73
C THR A 143 -13.43 15.41 -22.27
N GLY A 144 -12.79 16.53 -21.93
CA GLY A 144 -13.47 17.71 -21.39
C GLY A 144 -14.17 17.47 -20.04
N GLY A 145 -13.75 16.42 -19.29
CA GLY A 145 -14.34 16.08 -17.99
C GLY A 145 -15.67 15.33 -18.07
N ALA A 146 -16.06 14.83 -19.25
CA ALA A 146 -17.34 14.14 -19.46
C ALA A 146 -17.41 12.76 -18.78
N PHE A 147 -16.27 12.17 -18.38
CA PHE A 147 -16.21 10.79 -17.86
C PHE A 147 -15.48 10.74 -16.52
N HIS A 148 -15.88 9.77 -15.68
CA HIS A 148 -15.20 9.50 -14.42
C HIS A 148 -13.82 8.84 -14.63
N VAL A 149 -12.88 9.22 -13.78
CA VAL A 149 -11.54 8.60 -13.73
C VAL A 149 -11.55 7.52 -12.67
N PHE A 150 -11.17 6.31 -13.05
CA PHE A 150 -11.10 5.17 -12.16
C PHE A 150 -9.65 4.83 -11.79
N GLY A 151 -9.47 4.32 -10.58
CA GLY A 151 -8.19 3.82 -10.06
C GLY A 151 -7.84 2.42 -10.58
N PRO A 152 -6.84 1.77 -9.97
CA PRO A 152 -6.40 0.44 -10.36
C PRO A 152 -7.51 -0.59 -10.16
N PRO A 153 -7.85 -1.38 -11.20
CA PRO A 153 -8.92 -2.38 -11.10
C PRO A 153 -8.66 -3.40 -9.99
N GLY A 154 -9.71 -3.71 -9.20
CA GLY A 154 -9.64 -4.69 -8.12
C GLY A 154 -8.82 -4.26 -6.90
N SER A 155 -8.64 -2.96 -6.71
CA SER A 155 -8.06 -2.35 -5.49
C SER A 155 -9.12 -1.56 -4.71
N ASP A 156 -8.81 -1.24 -3.45
CA ASP A 156 -9.68 -0.41 -2.59
C ASP A 156 -9.82 1.04 -3.09
N ILE A 157 -8.93 1.47 -4.01
CA ILE A 157 -8.96 2.79 -4.65
C ILE A 157 -9.42 2.73 -6.11
N SER A 158 -10.16 1.68 -6.48
CA SER A 158 -10.64 1.49 -7.86
C SER A 158 -11.71 2.51 -8.27
N GLU A 159 -12.55 2.94 -7.33
CA GLU A 159 -13.60 3.92 -7.60
C GLU A 159 -13.05 5.36 -7.65
N ASN A 160 -13.75 6.24 -8.41
CA ASN A 160 -13.32 7.62 -8.62
C ASN A 160 -13.19 8.43 -7.33
N ASN A 161 -14.11 8.27 -6.38
CA ASN A 161 -14.08 8.98 -5.09
C ASN A 161 -12.92 8.47 -4.21
N ALA A 162 -12.72 7.16 -4.17
CA ALA A 162 -11.62 6.55 -3.42
C ALA A 162 -10.25 6.97 -4.02
N LEU A 163 -10.13 7.00 -5.34
CA LEU A 163 -8.95 7.52 -6.02
C LEU A 163 -8.71 9.00 -5.68
N ALA A 164 -9.75 9.84 -5.71
CA ALA A 164 -9.63 11.25 -5.38
C ALA A 164 -9.12 11.47 -3.95
N VAL A 165 -9.64 10.71 -2.97
CA VAL A 165 -9.16 10.74 -1.58
C VAL A 165 -7.70 10.29 -1.52
N ALA A 166 -7.31 9.21 -2.21
CA ALA A 166 -5.93 8.75 -2.23
C ALA A 166 -4.98 9.81 -2.81
N VAL A 167 -5.37 10.49 -3.87
CA VAL A 167 -4.60 11.59 -4.47
C VAL A 167 -4.42 12.74 -3.49
N LEU A 168 -5.48 13.17 -2.79
CA LEU A 168 -5.41 14.20 -1.77
C LEU A 168 -4.47 13.83 -0.61
N MET A 169 -4.50 12.56 -0.17
CA MET A 169 -3.61 12.05 0.88
C MET A 169 -2.14 12.02 0.45
N VAL A 170 -1.87 11.83 -0.84
CA VAL A 170 -0.50 11.77 -1.38
C VAL A 170 0.07 13.16 -1.66
N MET A 171 -0.75 14.20 -1.84
CA MET A 171 -0.26 15.57 -2.12
C MET A 171 0.76 16.09 -1.10
N PRO A 172 0.57 15.97 0.23
CA PRO A 172 1.59 16.41 1.19
C PRO A 172 2.90 15.63 1.05
N LEU A 173 2.83 14.35 0.69
CA LEU A 173 4.02 13.51 0.45
C LEU A 173 4.78 13.97 -0.80
N MET A 174 4.07 14.41 -1.84
CA MET A 174 4.70 14.99 -3.04
C MET A 174 5.43 16.29 -2.69
N VAL A 175 4.81 17.16 -1.87
CA VAL A 175 5.46 18.40 -1.40
C VAL A 175 6.69 18.09 -0.55
N TYR A 176 6.64 17.07 0.30
CA TYR A 176 7.79 16.61 1.07
C TYR A 176 8.93 16.16 0.15
N LEU A 177 8.65 15.27 -0.81
CA LEU A 177 9.66 14.80 -1.77
C LEU A 177 10.25 15.95 -2.60
N TYR A 178 9.43 16.89 -3.04
CA TYR A 178 9.89 18.09 -3.75
C TYR A 178 10.94 18.87 -2.94
N ARG A 179 10.74 18.99 -1.62
CA ARG A 179 11.65 19.73 -0.73
C ARG A 179 12.97 19.01 -0.48
N ILE A 180 12.95 17.67 -0.34
CA ILE A 180 14.13 16.89 0.01
C ILE A 180 14.96 16.46 -1.21
N THR A 181 14.36 16.48 -2.41
CA THR A 181 15.06 15.99 -3.62
C THR A 181 16.01 17.06 -4.15
N PRO A 182 17.32 16.78 -4.22
CA PRO A 182 18.32 17.77 -4.67
C PRO A 182 18.29 17.98 -6.19
N HIS A 183 17.84 16.99 -6.97
CA HIS A 183 17.84 17.04 -8.43
C HIS A 183 16.72 17.92 -8.99
N LYS A 184 17.11 18.98 -9.73
CA LYS A 184 16.17 19.91 -10.39
C LYS A 184 15.20 19.24 -11.39
N TRP A 185 15.61 18.13 -12.02
CA TRP A 185 14.79 17.38 -12.99
C TRP A 185 13.71 16.50 -12.36
N VAL A 186 13.75 16.30 -11.06
CA VAL A 186 12.79 15.49 -10.30
C VAL A 186 11.87 16.37 -9.44
N ARG A 187 12.24 17.63 -9.31
CA ARG A 187 11.40 18.70 -8.76
C ARG A 187 10.42 19.19 -9.80
#